data_2537c96c8b73d22eee720d7d13fee5ee
#
_entry.id   2537c96c8b73d22eee720d7d13fee5ee
#
_cell.length_a   1.000
_cell.length_b   1.000
_cell.length_c   1.000
_cell.angle_alpha   90.00
_cell.angle_beta   90.00
_cell.angle_gamma   90.00
#
_symmetry.space_group_name_H-M   'P 1'
#
loop_
_entity.id
_entity.type
_entity.pdbx_description
1 polymer ?
#
loop_
_entity_poly.entity_id
_entity_poly.type
_entity_poly.pdbx_seq_one_letter_code
_entity_poly.pdbx_strand_id
1 'polypeptide(L)'
;MKPLLEGHLNFLKGRSRPVDDWIQDVILQPVEETKLLSIPEVIEGISDEYDLYGCSPRFVTDWRWYKDITGEDRNFNKNGLNSYYRNNINLLDCRFDFDPTSLDFGKELEKLSSESWVIMSNIQKGDTSKWQSFFDLLNNIS
;
A
#
# COMPACT_ATOMS: atom_id res chain seq x y z
N MET A 1 -22.50 -1.32 -6.85
CA MET A 1 -21.05 -1.62 -6.72
C MET A 1 -20.56 -2.52 -7.86
N LYS A 2 -21.18 -3.67 -8.16
CA LYS A 2 -20.76 -4.58 -9.24
C LYS A 2 -20.50 -3.88 -10.59
N PRO A 3 -21.41 -3.04 -11.13
CA PRO A 3 -21.15 -2.37 -12.41
C PRO A 3 -19.94 -1.43 -12.40
N LEU A 4 -19.63 -0.84 -11.24
CA LEU A 4 -18.48 0.06 -11.08
C LEU A 4 -17.15 -0.71 -11.13
N LEU A 5 -17.11 -1.91 -10.56
CA LEU A 5 -15.89 -2.72 -10.43
C LEU A 5 -15.74 -3.76 -11.54
N GLU A 6 -16.77 -4.00 -12.32
CA GLU A 6 -16.81 -5.09 -13.31
C GLU A 6 -15.67 -5.00 -14.33
N GLY A 7 -15.36 -3.78 -14.81
CA GLY A 7 -14.26 -3.55 -15.74
C GLY A 7 -12.91 -3.96 -15.16
N HIS A 8 -12.63 -3.56 -13.93
CA HIS A 8 -11.40 -3.92 -13.21
C HIS A 8 -11.33 -5.42 -12.93
N LEU A 9 -12.41 -5.99 -12.41
CA LEU A 9 -12.45 -7.41 -12.04
C LEU A 9 -12.36 -8.35 -13.24
N ASN A 10 -12.88 -7.95 -14.40
CA ASN A 10 -12.76 -8.71 -15.64
C ASN A 10 -11.34 -8.68 -16.19
N PHE A 11 -10.55 -7.64 -15.87
CA PHE A 11 -9.13 -7.58 -16.22
C PHE A 11 -8.29 -8.59 -15.42
N LEU A 12 -8.67 -8.94 -14.20
CA LEU A 12 -7.96 -9.88 -13.34
C LEU A 12 -8.13 -11.33 -13.84
N LYS A 13 -7.35 -11.68 -14.86
CA LYS A 13 -7.32 -13.03 -15.42
C LYS A 13 -6.81 -14.03 -14.36
N GLY A 14 -7.43 -15.20 -14.31
CA GLY A 14 -7.04 -16.24 -13.35
C GLY A 14 -7.65 -16.06 -11.95
N ARG A 15 -8.56 -15.12 -11.77
CA ARG A 15 -9.32 -15.00 -10.54
C ARG A 15 -10.08 -16.30 -10.25
N SER A 16 -9.86 -16.88 -9.07
CA SER A 16 -10.48 -18.14 -8.64
C SER A 16 -11.88 -17.97 -8.02
N ARG A 17 -12.27 -16.72 -7.67
CA ARG A 17 -13.54 -16.41 -7.00
C ARG A 17 -14.53 -15.74 -7.94
N PRO A 18 -15.85 -16.00 -7.78
CA PRO A 18 -16.89 -15.18 -8.40
C PRO A 18 -16.77 -13.70 -8.05
N VAL A 19 -17.29 -12.83 -8.93
CA VAL A 19 -17.22 -11.35 -8.73
C VAL A 19 -17.90 -10.93 -7.44
N ASP A 20 -19.07 -11.52 -7.15
CA ASP A 20 -19.86 -11.14 -5.99
C ASP A 20 -19.17 -11.52 -4.69
N ASP A 21 -18.55 -12.70 -4.62
CA ASP A 21 -17.78 -13.14 -3.46
C ASP A 21 -16.54 -12.26 -3.26
N TRP A 22 -15.87 -11.88 -4.36
CA TRP A 22 -14.72 -11.00 -4.30
C TRP A 22 -15.10 -9.61 -3.76
N ILE A 23 -16.22 -9.04 -4.23
CA ILE A 23 -16.73 -7.76 -3.73
C ILE A 23 -17.07 -7.86 -2.23
N GLN A 24 -17.71 -8.95 -1.83
CA GLN A 24 -18.07 -9.17 -0.43
C GLN A 24 -16.83 -9.19 0.47
N ASP A 25 -15.82 -9.96 0.11
CA ASP A 25 -14.65 -10.18 0.96
C ASP A 25 -13.66 -9.01 0.95
N VAL A 26 -13.51 -8.32 -0.18
CA VAL A 26 -12.45 -7.32 -0.34
C VAL A 26 -12.96 -5.90 -0.16
N ILE A 27 -14.21 -5.62 -0.59
CA ILE A 27 -14.72 -4.25 -0.60
C ILE A 27 -15.72 -4.00 0.54
N LEU A 28 -16.59 -4.97 0.81
CA LEU A 28 -17.67 -4.80 1.79
C LEU A 28 -17.31 -5.30 3.19
N GLN A 29 -16.24 -6.08 3.32
CA GLN A 29 -15.80 -6.53 4.62
C GLN A 29 -15.36 -5.33 5.48
N PRO A 30 -15.96 -5.14 6.65
CA PRO A 30 -15.54 -4.05 7.53
C PRO A 30 -14.10 -4.29 8.00
N VAL A 31 -13.24 -3.33 7.75
CA VAL A 31 -11.87 -3.34 8.24
C VAL A 31 -11.80 -2.42 9.46
N GLU A 32 -11.39 -2.97 10.58
CA GLU A 32 -11.14 -2.17 11.77
C GLU A 32 -9.82 -1.42 11.58
N GLU A 33 -9.88 -0.10 11.61
CA GLU A 33 -8.76 0.82 11.44
C GLU A 33 -7.55 0.48 12.33
N THR A 34 -7.81 0.06 13.56
CA THR A 34 -6.79 -0.31 14.55
C THR A 34 -6.02 -1.59 14.24
N LYS A 35 -6.41 -2.33 13.21
CA LYS A 35 -5.79 -3.60 12.82
C LYS A 35 -4.98 -3.51 11.53
N LEU A 36 -4.96 -2.34 10.91
CA LEU A 36 -4.14 -2.11 9.71
C LEU A 36 -2.82 -1.47 10.11
N LEU A 37 -1.75 -2.08 9.63
CA LEU A 37 -0.41 -1.53 9.68
C LEU A 37 0.02 -1.18 8.26
N SER A 38 0.60 -0.02 8.09
CA SER A 38 1.26 0.35 6.83
C SER A 38 2.57 -0.44 6.67
N ILE A 39 3.04 -0.55 5.44
CA ILE A 39 4.34 -1.20 5.17
C ILE A 39 5.50 -0.51 5.92
N PRO A 40 5.58 0.83 5.95
CA PRO A 40 6.57 1.52 6.80
C PRO A 40 6.50 1.12 8.28
N GLU A 41 5.31 1.13 8.88
CA GLU A 41 5.14 0.75 10.29
C GLU A 41 5.58 -0.69 10.57
N VAL A 42 5.30 -1.62 9.66
CA VAL A 42 5.75 -3.01 9.80
C VAL A 42 7.28 -3.09 9.75
N ILE A 43 7.91 -2.45 8.76
CA ILE A 43 9.37 -2.48 8.62
C ILE A 43 10.05 -1.81 9.81
N GLU A 44 9.56 -0.67 10.26
CA GLU A 44 10.08 0.03 11.43
C GLU A 44 9.93 -0.81 12.71
N GLY A 45 8.75 -1.42 12.89
CA GLY A 45 8.46 -2.22 14.08
C GLY A 45 9.30 -3.50 14.23
N ILE A 46 9.84 -4.04 13.13
CA ILE A 46 10.70 -5.24 13.17
C ILE A 46 12.20 -4.92 13.13
N SER A 47 12.57 -3.66 12.87
CA SER A 47 13.96 -3.27 12.53
C SER A 47 14.99 -3.49 13.63
N ASP A 48 14.55 -3.58 14.89
CA ASP A 48 15.47 -3.81 16.02
C ASP A 48 15.99 -5.26 16.08
N GLU A 49 15.18 -6.22 15.59
CA GLU A 49 15.48 -7.64 15.72
C GLU A 49 15.62 -8.37 14.39
N TYR A 50 15.00 -7.85 13.32
CA TYR A 50 14.91 -8.54 12.03
C TYR A 50 15.29 -7.66 10.86
N ASP A 51 15.87 -8.29 9.84
CA ASP A 51 16.10 -7.68 8.54
C ASP A 51 15.05 -8.14 7.52
N LEU A 52 14.68 -7.23 6.63
CA LEU A 52 13.79 -7.52 5.53
C LEU A 52 14.48 -8.39 4.48
N TYR A 53 13.99 -9.62 4.33
CA TYR A 53 14.50 -10.60 3.37
C TYR A 53 13.87 -10.46 1.98
N GLY A 54 12.56 -10.19 1.93
CA GLY A 54 11.78 -10.08 0.70
C GLY A 54 10.35 -9.70 0.96
N CYS A 55 9.59 -9.46 -0.10
CA CYS A 55 8.19 -9.05 -0.02
C CYS A 55 7.38 -9.53 -1.22
N SER A 56 6.06 -9.53 -1.05
CA SER A 56 5.09 -9.74 -2.12
C SER A 56 3.97 -8.68 -1.98
N PRO A 57 3.72 -7.85 -3.00
CA PRO A 57 4.45 -7.74 -4.27
C PRO A 57 5.91 -7.34 -4.09
N ARG A 58 6.75 -7.64 -5.10
CA ARG A 58 8.19 -7.50 -4.99
C ARG A 58 8.62 -6.05 -5.20
N PHE A 59 8.97 -5.36 -4.11
CA PHE A 59 9.65 -4.06 -4.12
C PHE A 59 11.03 -4.11 -3.43
N VAL A 60 11.32 -5.13 -2.65
CA VAL A 60 12.65 -5.35 -2.06
C VAL A 60 13.56 -6.00 -3.08
N THR A 61 14.67 -5.32 -3.39
CA THR A 61 15.63 -5.74 -4.42
C THR A 61 17.03 -5.97 -3.87
N ASP A 62 17.28 -5.69 -2.59
CA ASP A 62 18.57 -5.94 -1.96
C ASP A 62 18.72 -7.43 -1.67
N TRP A 63 19.66 -8.08 -2.36
CA TRP A 63 19.93 -9.52 -2.26
C TRP A 63 21.21 -9.83 -1.48
N ARG A 64 21.86 -8.81 -0.88
CA ARG A 64 23.12 -8.97 -0.14
C ARG A 64 22.94 -9.68 1.21
N TRP A 65 21.72 -9.89 1.67
CA TRP A 65 21.39 -10.62 2.90
C TRP A 65 22.12 -11.98 3.02
N TYR A 66 22.46 -12.63 1.92
CA TYR A 66 23.19 -13.90 1.92
C TYR A 66 24.72 -13.73 2.13
N LYS A 67 25.22 -12.50 2.15
CA LYS A 67 26.66 -12.18 2.26
C LYS A 67 27.17 -12.07 3.69
N ASP A 68 26.34 -12.35 4.68
CA ASP A 68 26.69 -12.22 6.10
C ASP A 68 27.28 -10.83 6.45
N ILE A 69 26.63 -9.78 5.94
CA ILE A 69 27.04 -8.39 6.11
C ILE A 69 26.69 -7.92 7.53
N THR A 70 27.60 -7.20 8.16
CA THR A 70 27.48 -6.67 9.51
C THR A 70 27.72 -5.15 9.56
N GLY A 71 27.34 -4.52 10.67
CA GLY A 71 27.55 -3.09 10.89
C GLY A 71 26.67 -2.20 10.02
N GLU A 72 27.19 -1.02 9.65
CA GLU A 72 26.44 -0.02 8.89
C GLU A 72 26.05 -0.46 7.48
N ASP A 73 26.76 -1.43 6.92
CA ASP A 73 26.42 -2.00 5.61
C ASP A 73 25.19 -2.90 5.66
N ARG A 74 24.72 -3.26 6.87
CA ARG A 74 23.53 -4.05 7.13
C ARG A 74 22.26 -3.16 7.20
N ASN A 75 22.01 -2.40 6.16
CA ASN A 75 20.90 -1.46 6.12
C ASN A 75 19.73 -1.95 5.23
N PHE A 76 19.43 -3.25 5.32
CA PHE A 76 18.40 -3.91 4.50
C PHE A 76 17.01 -3.28 4.67
N ASN A 77 16.60 -3.00 5.91
CA ASN A 77 15.30 -2.39 6.20
C ASN A 77 15.18 -0.99 5.61
N LYS A 78 16.21 -0.16 5.76
CA LYS A 78 16.25 1.18 5.16
C LYS A 78 16.20 1.11 3.63
N ASN A 79 16.95 0.19 3.03
CA ASN A 79 16.94 0.02 1.57
C ASN A 79 15.61 -0.51 1.07
N GLY A 80 15.00 -1.46 1.79
CA GLY A 80 13.68 -1.99 1.49
C GLY A 80 12.60 -0.91 1.58
N LEU A 81 12.64 -0.08 2.62
CA LEU A 81 11.73 1.04 2.80
C LEU A 81 11.88 2.10 1.69
N ASN A 82 13.11 2.45 1.33
CA ASN A 82 13.37 3.37 0.22
C ASN A 82 12.87 2.80 -1.12
N SER A 83 13.05 1.50 -1.33
CA SER A 83 12.54 0.82 -2.51
C SER A 83 11.01 0.79 -2.54
N TYR A 84 10.37 0.56 -1.40
CA TYR A 84 8.92 0.69 -1.26
C TYR A 84 8.42 2.07 -1.68
N TYR A 85 8.96 3.14 -1.12
CA TYR A 85 8.53 4.51 -1.46
C TYR A 85 8.71 4.84 -2.94
N ARG A 86 9.76 4.33 -3.59
CA ARG A 86 9.98 4.56 -5.02
C ARG A 86 9.02 3.80 -5.93
N ASN A 87 8.43 2.72 -5.43
CA ASN A 87 7.60 1.80 -6.21
C ASN A 87 6.14 1.72 -5.73
N ASN A 88 5.74 2.47 -4.70
CA ASN A 88 4.40 2.35 -4.14
C ASN A 88 3.30 2.75 -5.13
N ILE A 89 3.57 3.62 -6.08
CA ILE A 89 2.64 3.94 -7.17
C ILE A 89 2.23 2.68 -7.97
N ASN A 90 3.14 1.72 -8.12
CA ASN A 90 2.88 0.46 -8.82
C ASN A 90 2.02 -0.54 -8.01
N LEU A 91 1.74 -0.23 -6.74
CA LEU A 91 0.85 -1.03 -5.91
C LEU A 91 -0.62 -0.59 -6.00
N LEU A 92 -0.90 0.55 -6.64
CA LEU A 92 -2.25 1.12 -6.74
C LEU A 92 -3.09 0.43 -7.81
N ASP A 93 -2.51 0.10 -8.95
CA ASP A 93 -3.24 -0.52 -10.05
C ASP A 93 -2.35 -1.50 -10.84
N CYS A 94 -2.68 -2.78 -10.78
CA CYS A 94 -1.94 -3.86 -11.43
C CYS A 94 -1.96 -3.81 -12.97
N ARG A 95 -2.69 -2.89 -13.59
CA ARG A 95 -2.74 -2.72 -15.04
C ARG A 95 -1.60 -1.86 -15.58
N PHE A 96 -0.94 -1.12 -14.71
CA PHE A 96 0.13 -0.19 -15.07
C PHE A 96 1.44 -0.60 -14.42
N ASP A 97 2.52 -0.32 -15.13
CA ASP A 97 3.89 -0.49 -14.65
C ASP A 97 4.62 0.83 -14.94
N PHE A 98 4.83 1.59 -13.90
CA PHE A 98 5.45 2.91 -13.97
C PHE A 98 6.92 2.83 -13.56
N ASP A 99 7.73 3.70 -14.11
CA ASP A 99 9.10 3.88 -13.63
C ASP A 99 9.11 4.29 -12.15
N PRO A 100 10.13 3.86 -11.38
CA PRO A 100 10.28 4.25 -9.99
C PRO A 100 10.29 5.78 -9.80
N THR A 101 9.53 6.26 -8.85
CA THR A 101 9.42 7.69 -8.55
C THR A 101 10.56 8.19 -7.65
N SER A 102 10.59 9.50 -7.36
CA SER A 102 11.47 10.04 -6.33
C SER A 102 11.06 9.55 -4.94
N LEU A 103 12.03 9.51 -4.03
CA LEU A 103 11.76 9.10 -2.64
C LEU A 103 10.76 10.04 -1.95
N ASP A 104 10.88 11.35 -2.20
CA ASP A 104 10.01 12.35 -1.58
C ASP A 104 8.58 12.25 -2.10
N PHE A 105 8.39 12.03 -3.41
CA PHE A 105 7.08 11.78 -3.98
C PHE A 105 6.43 10.53 -3.36
N GLY A 106 7.17 9.43 -3.26
CA GLY A 106 6.65 8.20 -2.69
C GLY A 106 6.26 8.33 -1.21
N LYS A 107 7.02 9.09 -0.43
CA LYS A 107 6.67 9.40 0.96
C LYS A 107 5.40 10.26 1.07
N GLU A 108 5.27 11.26 0.21
CA GLU A 108 4.07 12.10 0.19
C GLU A 108 2.84 11.31 -0.25
N LEU A 109 2.97 10.44 -1.26
CA LEU A 109 1.91 9.53 -1.68
C LEU A 109 1.44 8.61 -0.54
N GLU A 110 2.37 8.01 0.21
CA GLU A 110 2.06 7.18 1.37
C GLU A 110 1.29 7.97 2.43
N LYS A 111 1.76 9.17 2.76
CA LYS A 111 1.12 10.05 3.73
C LYS A 111 -0.31 10.40 3.32
N LEU A 112 -0.50 10.88 2.09
CA LEU A 112 -1.83 11.26 1.58
C LEU A 112 -2.77 10.06 1.50
N SER A 113 -2.27 8.89 1.14
CA SER A 113 -3.04 7.64 1.13
C SER A 113 -3.50 7.24 2.53
N SER A 114 -2.62 7.33 3.52
CA SER A 114 -2.94 7.04 4.93
C SER A 114 -3.96 8.03 5.49
N GLU A 115 -3.80 9.32 5.22
CA GLU A 115 -4.77 10.36 5.61
C GLU A 115 -6.14 10.12 4.96
N SER A 116 -6.16 9.76 3.67
CA SER A 116 -7.39 9.44 2.94
C SER A 116 -8.11 8.24 3.56
N TRP A 117 -7.37 7.22 3.97
CA TRP A 117 -7.90 6.05 4.65
C TRP A 117 -8.59 6.41 5.97
N VAL A 118 -7.95 7.23 6.80
CA VAL A 118 -8.53 7.69 8.07
C VAL A 118 -9.83 8.44 7.84
N ILE A 119 -9.86 9.36 6.87
CA ILE A 119 -11.07 10.11 6.53
C ILE A 119 -12.17 9.17 6.04
N MET A 120 -11.86 8.23 5.15
CA MET A 120 -12.83 7.25 4.64
C MET A 120 -13.41 6.38 5.76
N SER A 121 -12.58 5.95 6.71
CA SER A 121 -13.03 5.18 7.87
C SER A 121 -14.02 5.97 8.73
N ASN A 122 -13.80 7.27 8.90
CA ASN A 122 -14.73 8.14 9.63
C ASN A 122 -16.05 8.34 8.89
N ILE A 123 -16.00 8.51 7.56
CA ILE A 123 -17.19 8.60 6.72
C ILE A 123 -18.02 7.31 6.81
N GLN A 124 -17.37 6.14 6.77
CA GLN A 124 -18.05 4.85 6.95
C GLN A 124 -18.73 4.72 8.31
N LYS A 125 -18.17 5.32 9.35
CA LYS A 125 -18.77 5.39 10.69
C LYS A 125 -19.91 6.43 10.81
N GLY A 126 -20.22 7.14 9.73
CA GLY A 126 -21.33 8.09 9.62
C GLY A 126 -20.96 9.57 9.69
N ASP A 127 -19.68 9.91 9.77
CA ASP A 127 -19.22 11.33 9.73
C ASP A 127 -19.16 11.85 8.29
N THR A 128 -20.34 12.25 7.79
CA THR A 128 -20.46 12.78 6.42
C THR A 128 -19.86 14.17 6.25
N SER A 129 -19.49 14.87 7.34
CA SER A 129 -18.87 16.19 7.27
C SER A 129 -17.45 16.14 6.65
N LYS A 130 -16.84 14.96 6.56
CA LYS A 130 -15.48 14.74 6.05
C LYS A 130 -15.38 14.60 4.53
N TRP A 131 -16.48 14.57 3.79
CA TRP A 131 -16.42 14.38 2.34
C TRP A 131 -15.59 15.44 1.62
N GLN A 132 -15.70 16.71 2.00
CA GLN A 132 -14.93 17.77 1.36
C GLN A 132 -13.41 17.55 1.59
N SER A 133 -13.01 17.26 2.83
CA SER A 133 -11.61 16.98 3.16
C SER A 133 -11.06 15.79 2.38
N PHE A 134 -11.88 14.76 2.15
CA PHE A 134 -11.52 13.62 1.34
C PHE A 134 -11.26 14.00 -0.13
N PHE A 135 -12.15 14.78 -0.74
CA PHE A 135 -11.97 15.24 -2.12
C PHE A 135 -10.77 16.17 -2.27
N ASP A 136 -10.51 17.03 -1.29
CA ASP A 136 -9.35 17.91 -1.29
C ASP A 136 -8.04 17.10 -1.27
N LEU A 137 -7.97 16.03 -0.47
CA LEU A 137 -6.81 15.11 -0.47
C LEU A 137 -6.66 14.37 -1.81
N LEU A 138 -7.73 13.85 -2.39
CA LEU A 138 -7.66 13.18 -3.70
C LEU A 138 -7.13 14.10 -4.79
N ASN A 139 -7.51 15.37 -4.78
CA ASN A 139 -7.00 16.37 -5.74
C ASN A 139 -5.51 16.67 -5.55
N ASN A 140 -4.95 16.44 -4.35
CA ASN A 140 -3.53 16.60 -4.09
C ASN A 140 -2.69 15.37 -4.51
N ILE A 141 -3.33 14.22 -4.70
CA ILE A 141 -2.67 13.00 -5.18
C ILE A 141 -2.60 12.98 -6.72
N SER A 142 -3.53 13.63 -7.39
CA SER A 142 -3.62 13.67 -8.85
C SER A 142 -2.71 14.72 -9.46
#